data_6a31b7d8f4150c0951cdce89e3b85d30
#
_entry.id   6a31b7d8f4150c0951cdce89e3b85d30
#
_cell.length_a   1.000
_cell.length_b   1.000
_cell.length_c   1.000
_cell.angle_alpha   90.00
_cell.angle_beta   90.00
_cell.angle_gamma   90.00
#
_symmetry.space_group_name_H-M   'P 1'
#
loop_
_entity.id
_entity.type
_entity.pdbx_description
1 polymer ?
#
loop_
_entity_poly.entity_id
_entity_poly.type
_entity_poly.pdbx_seq_one_letter_code
_entity_poly.pdbx_strand_id
1 'polypeptide(L)'
;YVAEHLDTLGVPYELTRRGTIRATLAGRQNSPDRAIASHLDTVGAMVSEVKDNGRLKLAPVGCWSSRFAEGSRVSVFSESGCWRGSVLPLMASGHAFNTEVDSLPVSWDTVELRLDILSNSRAETEAQGIGVGDFVAFDPLPEFTDNGYISARHLDNKAGAAAMLTAIKY
;
A
#
# COMPACT_ATOMS: atom_id res chain seq x y z
N TYR A 1 1.34 15.82 4.64
CA TYR A 1 2.75 15.82 4.22
C TYR A 1 2.99 16.72 3.00
N VAL A 2 2.36 16.45 1.80
CA VAL A 2 2.60 17.28 0.60
C VAL A 2 2.16 18.73 0.83
N ALA A 3 0.99 18.94 1.42
CA ALA A 3 0.48 20.27 1.78
C ALA A 3 1.46 21.02 2.69
N GLU A 4 1.87 20.40 3.79
CA GLU A 4 2.86 20.96 4.74
C GLU A 4 4.19 21.32 4.07
N HIS A 5 4.60 20.50 3.09
CA HIS A 5 5.82 20.77 2.33
C HIS A 5 5.67 21.99 1.42
N LEU A 6 4.53 22.11 0.73
CA LEU A 6 4.21 23.30 -0.08
C LEU A 6 4.08 24.56 0.78
N ASP A 7 3.47 24.46 1.97
CA ASP A 7 3.41 25.55 2.95
C ASP A 7 4.82 26.01 3.35
N THR A 8 5.72 25.06 3.62
CA THR A 8 7.13 25.34 3.97
C THR A 8 7.86 26.07 2.84
N LEU A 9 7.53 25.75 1.59
CA LEU A 9 8.10 26.40 0.40
C LEU A 9 7.41 27.74 0.05
N GLY A 10 6.35 28.09 0.77
CA GLY A 10 5.55 29.29 0.47
C GLY A 10 4.78 29.21 -0.86
N VAL A 11 4.49 27.99 -1.32
CA VAL A 11 3.78 27.75 -2.58
C VAL A 11 2.29 27.62 -2.32
N PRO A 12 1.45 28.54 -2.82
CA PRO A 12 0.00 28.45 -2.65
C PRO A 12 -0.56 27.26 -3.44
N TYR A 13 -1.48 26.54 -2.82
CA TYR A 13 -2.17 25.39 -3.42
C TYR A 13 -3.65 25.39 -3.06
N GLU A 14 -4.41 24.63 -3.79
CA GLU A 14 -5.80 24.32 -3.48
C GLU A 14 -6.00 22.81 -3.37
N LEU A 15 -6.93 22.42 -2.52
CA LEU A 15 -7.45 21.05 -2.45
C LEU A 15 -8.73 20.99 -3.26
N THR A 16 -8.73 20.13 -4.28
CA THR A 16 -9.96 19.87 -5.03
C THR A 16 -10.94 19.06 -4.20
N ARG A 17 -12.20 19.02 -4.60
CA ARG A 17 -13.23 18.23 -3.94
C ARG A 17 -12.89 16.73 -3.83
N ARG A 18 -12.02 16.22 -4.72
CA ARG A 18 -11.57 14.81 -4.73
C ARG A 18 -10.25 14.60 -3.97
N GLY A 19 -9.75 15.62 -3.27
CA GLY A 19 -8.50 15.54 -2.51
C GLY A 19 -7.22 15.70 -3.33
N THR A 20 -7.30 16.08 -4.61
CA THR A 20 -6.12 16.39 -5.41
C THR A 20 -5.56 17.75 -4.95
N ILE A 21 -4.25 17.81 -4.74
CA ILE A 21 -3.54 19.06 -4.52
C ILE A 21 -3.18 19.66 -5.88
N ARG A 22 -3.52 20.93 -6.10
CA ARG A 22 -3.17 21.69 -7.29
C ARG A 22 -2.45 22.98 -6.89
N ALA A 23 -1.20 23.14 -7.36
CA ALA A 23 -0.43 24.35 -7.21
C ALA A 23 -0.14 24.96 -8.57
N THR A 24 -0.16 26.26 -8.67
CA THR A 24 0.19 27.01 -9.89
C THR A 24 1.42 27.85 -9.63
N LEU A 25 2.45 27.65 -10.43
CA LEU A 25 3.69 28.40 -10.36
C LEU A 25 3.78 29.34 -11.57
N ALA A 26 4.13 30.59 -11.32
CA ALA A 26 4.37 31.55 -12.39
C ALA A 26 5.62 31.14 -13.18
N GLY A 27 5.47 31.01 -14.49
CA GLY A 27 6.56 30.72 -15.40
C GLY A 27 7.04 31.96 -16.15
N ARG A 28 8.06 31.81 -17.00
CA ARG A 28 8.53 32.88 -17.89
C ARG A 28 7.56 33.17 -19.04
N GLN A 29 6.69 32.25 -19.36
CA GLN A 29 5.68 32.32 -20.40
C GLN A 29 4.33 31.90 -19.83
N ASN A 30 3.28 32.61 -20.22
CA ASN A 30 1.93 32.34 -19.75
C ASN A 30 1.10 31.46 -20.69
N SER A 31 1.70 31.01 -21.78
CA SER A 31 1.05 30.13 -22.77
C SER A 31 2.08 29.41 -23.63
N PRO A 32 1.91 28.11 -23.93
CA PRO A 32 0.86 27.27 -23.36
C PRO A 32 1.16 26.90 -21.91
N ASP A 33 0.11 26.64 -21.13
CA ASP A 33 0.25 26.07 -19.79
C ASP A 33 0.88 24.68 -19.85
N ARG A 34 1.74 24.40 -18.88
CA ARG A 34 2.36 23.09 -18.71
C ARG A 34 1.90 22.49 -17.38
N ALA A 35 1.41 21.26 -17.43
CA ALA A 35 1.02 20.55 -16.23
C ALA A 35 1.95 19.34 -16.00
N ILE A 36 2.37 19.16 -14.76
CA ILE A 36 3.06 17.97 -14.29
C ILE A 36 2.18 17.35 -13.22
N ALA A 37 1.96 16.05 -13.30
CA ALA A 37 1.13 15.32 -12.35
C ALA A 37 1.83 14.07 -11.83
N SER A 38 1.59 13.74 -10.58
CA SER A 38 1.98 12.47 -9.96
C SER A 38 0.90 12.05 -8.97
N HIS A 39 1.00 10.84 -8.42
CA HIS A 39 0.06 10.34 -7.42
C HIS A 39 0.80 9.72 -6.23
N LEU A 40 0.13 9.68 -5.07
CA LEU A 40 0.66 9.13 -3.82
C LEU A 40 -0.01 7.82 -3.43
N ASP A 41 -1.21 7.57 -3.96
CA ASP A 41 -1.92 6.31 -3.73
C ASP A 41 -1.12 5.14 -4.29
N THR A 42 -1.21 4.00 -3.59
CA THR A 42 -0.46 2.79 -3.92
C THR A 42 -1.41 1.61 -4.08
N VAL A 43 -0.96 0.57 -4.76
CA VAL A 43 -1.63 -0.71 -4.69
C VAL A 43 -1.65 -1.23 -3.26
N GLY A 44 -2.68 -1.98 -2.92
CA GLY A 44 -2.89 -2.54 -1.59
C GLY A 44 -3.89 -3.68 -1.65
N ALA A 45 -4.55 -3.93 -0.53
CA ALA A 45 -5.66 -4.86 -0.47
C ALA A 45 -6.73 -4.36 0.51
N MET A 46 -7.85 -5.05 0.50
CA MET A 46 -8.94 -4.86 1.44
C MET A 46 -9.35 -6.23 1.99
N VAL A 47 -9.72 -6.28 3.26
CA VAL A 47 -10.28 -7.49 3.84
C VAL A 47 -11.64 -7.78 3.18
N SER A 48 -11.74 -8.92 2.51
CA SER A 48 -12.97 -9.38 1.85
C SER A 48 -13.74 -10.41 2.69
N GLU A 49 -13.05 -11.08 3.62
CA GLU A 49 -13.67 -12.05 4.52
C GLU A 49 -12.79 -12.25 5.76
N VAL A 50 -13.41 -12.38 6.93
CA VAL A 50 -12.78 -12.95 8.12
C VAL A 50 -13.12 -14.44 8.12
N LYS A 51 -12.13 -15.29 7.97
CA LYS A 51 -12.28 -16.75 7.89
C LYS A 51 -12.59 -17.36 9.27
N ASP A 52 -13.14 -18.57 9.31
CA ASP A 52 -13.52 -19.22 10.57
C ASP A 52 -12.32 -19.46 11.52
N ASN A 53 -11.11 -19.59 10.96
CA ASN A 53 -9.86 -19.70 11.72
C ASN A 53 -9.24 -18.36 12.13
N GLY A 54 -9.94 -17.26 11.96
CA GLY A 54 -9.48 -15.90 12.31
C GLY A 54 -8.55 -15.25 11.29
N ARG A 55 -8.15 -15.94 10.22
CA ARG A 55 -7.34 -15.38 9.14
C ARG A 55 -8.21 -14.57 8.18
N LEU A 56 -7.56 -13.70 7.39
CA LEU A 56 -8.27 -12.78 6.51
C LEU A 56 -8.08 -13.17 5.04
N LYS A 57 -9.18 -13.24 4.30
CA LYS A 57 -9.17 -13.26 2.84
C LYS A 57 -9.05 -11.83 2.33
N LEU A 58 -8.29 -11.64 1.26
CA LEU A 58 -7.98 -10.33 0.69
C LEU A 58 -8.58 -10.18 -0.71
N ALA A 59 -9.05 -8.97 -0.99
CA ALA A 59 -9.31 -8.50 -2.35
C ALA A 59 -8.27 -7.44 -2.72
N PRO A 60 -7.70 -7.43 -3.93
CA PRO A 60 -6.74 -6.42 -4.33
C PRO A 60 -7.38 -5.04 -4.46
N VAL A 61 -6.65 -4.02 -4.03
CA VAL A 61 -6.92 -2.62 -4.34
C VAL A 61 -5.89 -2.17 -5.37
N GLY A 62 -6.36 -1.79 -6.54
CA GLY A 62 -5.51 -1.58 -7.72
C GLY A 62 -5.30 -2.87 -8.53
N CYS A 63 -4.62 -2.72 -9.67
CA CYS A 63 -4.39 -3.82 -10.62
C CYS A 63 -3.00 -4.41 -10.43
N TRP A 64 -2.89 -5.46 -9.60
CA TRP A 64 -1.60 -6.12 -9.33
C TRP A 64 -1.78 -7.60 -8.95
N SER A 65 -0.70 -8.36 -9.03
CA SER A 65 -0.70 -9.80 -8.80
C SER A 65 -0.45 -10.14 -7.34
N SER A 66 -1.16 -11.16 -6.82
CA SER A 66 -0.92 -11.75 -5.50
C SER A 66 0.50 -12.29 -5.31
N ARG A 67 1.21 -12.59 -6.40
CA ARG A 67 2.63 -13.00 -6.38
C ARG A 67 3.52 -11.99 -5.66
N PHE A 68 3.22 -10.69 -5.78
CA PHE A 68 3.99 -9.63 -5.11
C PHE A 68 3.50 -9.35 -3.69
N ALA A 69 2.38 -9.93 -3.29
CA ALA A 69 1.84 -9.85 -1.94
C ALA A 69 2.37 -10.97 -1.03
N GLU A 70 2.61 -12.14 -1.60
CA GLU A 70 3.06 -13.33 -0.86
C GLU A 70 4.38 -13.07 -0.13
N GLY A 71 4.46 -13.49 1.13
CA GLY A 71 5.62 -13.26 2.01
C GLY A 71 5.74 -11.85 2.57
N SER A 72 4.84 -10.93 2.19
CA SER A 72 4.94 -9.54 2.63
C SER A 72 4.44 -9.33 4.04
N ARG A 73 5.12 -8.41 4.76
CA ARG A 73 4.58 -7.80 5.97
C ARG A 73 3.60 -6.71 5.60
N VAL A 74 2.54 -6.58 6.40
CA VAL A 74 1.45 -5.64 6.13
C VAL A 74 0.95 -4.97 7.40
N SER A 75 0.26 -3.85 7.21
CA SER A 75 -0.55 -3.17 8.21
C SER A 75 -2.02 -3.21 7.80
N VAL A 76 -2.89 -3.65 8.71
CA VAL A 76 -4.35 -3.62 8.55
C VAL A 76 -4.88 -2.41 9.30
N PHE A 77 -5.59 -1.54 8.64
CA PHE A 77 -6.19 -0.33 9.20
C PHE A 77 -7.68 -0.56 9.40
N SER A 78 -8.09 -0.60 10.65
CA SER A 78 -9.50 -0.69 11.06
C SER A 78 -9.91 0.56 11.84
N GLU A 79 -11.18 0.72 12.14
CA GLU A 79 -11.66 1.82 12.99
C GLU A 79 -11.07 1.75 14.42
N SER A 80 -10.73 0.55 14.89
CA SER A 80 -10.17 0.33 16.23
C SER A 80 -8.66 0.54 16.32
N GLY A 81 -7.95 0.61 15.19
CA GLY A 81 -6.50 0.79 15.18
C GLY A 81 -5.78 0.20 13.99
N CYS A 82 -4.48 0.02 14.16
CA CYS A 82 -3.59 -0.55 13.16
C CYS A 82 -2.99 -1.86 13.67
N TRP A 83 -3.14 -2.91 12.88
CA TRP A 83 -2.73 -4.27 13.21
C TRP A 83 -1.65 -4.76 12.26
N ARG A 84 -0.69 -5.50 12.78
CA ARG A 84 0.37 -6.08 11.96
C ARG A 84 0.02 -7.50 11.53
N GLY A 85 0.56 -7.91 10.36
CA GLY A 85 0.37 -9.27 9.86
C GLY A 85 1.31 -9.61 8.71
N SER A 86 1.14 -10.82 8.18
CA SER A 86 1.85 -11.32 7.01
C SER A 86 0.88 -11.95 6.03
N VAL A 87 1.11 -11.73 4.75
CA VAL A 87 0.42 -12.47 3.68
C VAL A 87 1.17 -13.77 3.41
N LEU A 88 0.48 -14.88 3.52
CA LEU A 88 1.04 -16.21 3.38
C LEU A 88 0.27 -17.01 2.32
N PRO A 89 0.95 -17.88 1.56
CA PRO A 89 0.25 -18.82 0.70
C PRO A 89 -0.51 -19.86 1.52
N LEU A 90 -1.59 -20.41 0.99
CA LEU A 90 -2.38 -21.46 1.64
C LEU A 90 -1.58 -22.73 1.81
N MET A 91 -0.65 -23.01 0.90
CA MET A 91 0.30 -24.12 0.97
C MET A 91 1.72 -23.57 0.98
N ALA A 92 2.34 -23.46 2.15
CA ALA A 92 3.66 -22.83 2.30
C ALA A 92 4.80 -23.82 2.52
N SER A 93 4.50 -25.05 2.93
CA SER A 93 5.52 -26.01 3.35
C SER A 93 5.64 -27.18 2.40
N GLY A 94 6.80 -27.32 1.74
CA GLY A 94 7.12 -28.51 0.96
C GLY A 94 7.15 -29.81 1.78
N HIS A 95 7.38 -29.74 3.10
CA HIS A 95 7.28 -30.90 3.98
C HIS A 95 5.83 -31.37 4.19
N ALA A 96 4.86 -30.48 4.12
CA ALA A 96 3.43 -30.80 4.28
C ALA A 96 2.74 -31.10 2.94
N PHE A 97 3.13 -30.39 1.87
CA PHE A 97 2.41 -30.40 0.59
C PHE A 97 3.26 -30.87 -0.60
N ASN A 98 4.53 -31.25 -0.38
CA ASN A 98 5.46 -31.68 -1.42
C ASN A 98 5.53 -30.69 -2.60
N THR A 99 5.48 -31.19 -3.82
CA THR A 99 5.52 -30.38 -5.06
C THR A 99 4.25 -29.60 -5.35
N GLU A 100 3.17 -29.81 -4.59
CA GLU A 100 1.93 -29.05 -4.74
C GLU A 100 2.12 -27.56 -4.41
N VAL A 101 3.11 -27.24 -3.55
CA VAL A 101 3.48 -25.83 -3.25
C VAL A 101 3.82 -25.08 -4.52
N ASP A 102 4.56 -25.71 -5.44
CA ASP A 102 5.02 -25.07 -6.67
C ASP A 102 3.93 -25.03 -7.77
N SER A 103 2.85 -25.79 -7.57
CA SER A 103 1.74 -25.89 -8.52
C SER A 103 0.54 -25.01 -8.19
N LEU A 104 0.56 -24.30 -7.05
CA LEU A 104 -0.50 -23.34 -6.70
C LEU A 104 -0.63 -22.24 -7.76
N PRO A 105 -1.85 -22.00 -8.26
CA PRO A 105 -2.06 -20.89 -9.18
C PRO A 105 -1.78 -19.56 -8.52
N VAL A 106 -1.28 -18.60 -9.27
CA VAL A 106 -1.15 -17.21 -8.79
C VAL A 106 -2.52 -16.58 -8.73
N SER A 107 -3.07 -16.46 -7.52
CA SER A 107 -4.41 -15.93 -7.29
C SER A 107 -4.52 -15.33 -5.89
N TRP A 108 -5.39 -14.35 -5.72
CA TRP A 108 -5.77 -13.85 -4.40
C TRP A 108 -6.56 -14.86 -3.57
N ASP A 109 -7.10 -15.90 -4.20
CA ASP A 109 -7.76 -17.01 -3.51
C ASP A 109 -6.77 -18.04 -2.94
N THR A 110 -5.50 -17.97 -3.31
CA THR A 110 -4.45 -18.88 -2.84
C THR A 110 -3.52 -18.29 -1.79
N VAL A 111 -3.80 -17.07 -1.36
CA VAL A 111 -3.11 -16.38 -0.25
C VAL A 111 -4.10 -15.98 0.83
N GLU A 112 -3.60 -15.82 2.03
CA GLU A 112 -4.36 -15.30 3.16
C GLU A 112 -3.48 -14.41 4.05
N LEU A 113 -4.08 -13.51 4.80
CA LEU A 113 -3.39 -12.69 5.76
C LEU A 113 -3.55 -13.30 7.16
N ARG A 114 -2.43 -13.56 7.81
CA ARG A 114 -2.35 -13.92 9.21
C ARG A 114 -1.94 -12.69 10.02
N LEU A 115 -2.75 -12.35 11.01
CA LEU A 115 -2.48 -11.25 11.95
C LEU A 115 -1.49 -11.68 13.03
N ASP A 116 -0.72 -10.73 13.54
CA ASP A 116 0.19 -10.92 14.68
C ASP A 116 -0.55 -10.74 16.01
N ILE A 117 -1.68 -11.43 16.15
CA ILE A 117 -2.52 -11.44 17.35
C ILE A 117 -2.85 -12.89 17.75
N LEU A 118 -3.21 -13.07 19.00
CA LEU A 118 -3.74 -14.34 19.49
C LEU A 118 -5.23 -14.43 19.13
N SER A 119 -5.51 -14.96 17.97
CA SER A 119 -6.86 -15.21 17.48
C SER A 119 -6.88 -16.52 16.67
N ASN A 120 -7.83 -17.37 16.97
CA ASN A 120 -8.02 -18.68 16.30
C ASN A 120 -9.44 -18.86 15.77
N SER A 121 -10.25 -17.80 15.81
CA SER A 121 -11.63 -17.81 15.33
C SER A 121 -12.02 -16.45 14.74
N ARG A 122 -13.05 -16.50 13.88
CA ARG A 122 -13.69 -15.30 13.35
C ARG A 122 -14.09 -14.33 14.46
N ALA A 123 -14.78 -14.83 15.48
CA ALA A 123 -15.30 -14.02 16.59
C ALA A 123 -14.17 -13.32 17.37
N GLU A 124 -13.03 -14.00 17.58
CA GLU A 124 -11.89 -13.40 18.27
C GLU A 124 -11.22 -12.30 17.43
N THR A 125 -11.13 -12.48 16.12
CA THR A 125 -10.59 -11.46 15.21
C THR A 125 -11.53 -10.25 15.12
N GLU A 126 -12.83 -10.49 14.95
CA GLU A 126 -13.84 -9.42 14.91
C GLU A 126 -13.93 -8.66 16.23
N ALA A 127 -13.72 -9.33 17.36
CA ALA A 127 -13.68 -8.68 18.69
C ALA A 127 -12.49 -7.69 18.84
N GLN A 128 -11.46 -7.79 18.00
CA GLN A 128 -10.38 -6.79 17.93
C GLN A 128 -10.78 -5.58 17.06
N GLY A 129 -11.98 -5.57 16.52
CA GLY A 129 -12.47 -4.50 15.64
C GLY A 129 -11.93 -4.61 14.20
N ILE A 130 -11.53 -5.81 13.79
CA ILE A 130 -11.05 -6.09 12.42
C ILE A 130 -12.20 -6.73 11.65
N GLY A 131 -12.47 -6.23 10.45
CA GLY A 131 -13.62 -6.68 9.67
C GLY A 131 -13.48 -6.53 8.17
N VAL A 132 -14.51 -6.95 7.47
CA VAL A 132 -14.62 -6.76 6.02
C VAL A 132 -14.66 -5.27 5.70
N GLY A 133 -13.86 -4.85 4.73
CA GLY A 133 -13.72 -3.45 4.33
C GLY A 133 -12.48 -2.77 4.90
N ASP A 134 -11.78 -3.36 5.86
CA ASP A 134 -10.53 -2.82 6.39
C ASP A 134 -9.44 -2.81 5.33
N PHE A 135 -8.67 -1.72 5.26
CA PHE A 135 -7.60 -1.57 4.29
C PHE A 135 -6.32 -2.24 4.76
N VAL A 136 -5.60 -2.80 3.79
CA VAL A 136 -4.32 -3.49 4.02
C VAL A 136 -3.23 -2.81 3.19
N ALA A 137 -2.26 -2.20 3.89
CA ALA A 137 -1.08 -1.63 3.28
C ALA A 137 0.11 -2.58 3.40
N PHE A 138 0.87 -2.68 2.31
CA PHE A 138 2.08 -3.51 2.22
C PHE A 138 3.31 -2.69 2.60
N ASP A 139 4.21 -3.27 3.39
CA ASP A 139 5.40 -2.56 3.85
C ASP A 139 6.28 -2.13 2.67
N PRO A 140 6.69 -0.86 2.60
CA PRO A 140 7.48 -0.35 1.49
C PRO A 140 8.93 -0.82 1.50
N LEU A 141 9.49 -1.15 2.67
CA LEU A 141 10.87 -1.61 2.88
C LEU A 141 11.92 -0.77 2.10
N PRO A 142 12.02 0.55 2.36
CA PRO A 142 12.93 1.39 1.61
C PRO A 142 14.40 1.12 2.00
N GLU A 143 15.23 0.97 0.99
CA GLU A 143 16.68 0.87 1.10
C GLU A 143 17.33 2.00 0.31
N PHE A 144 18.30 2.67 0.92
CA PHE A 144 19.12 3.71 0.31
C PHE A 144 20.55 3.21 0.29
N THR A 145 21.13 3.13 -0.90
CA THR A 145 22.50 2.63 -1.06
C THR A 145 23.50 3.78 -1.23
N ASP A 146 24.75 3.57 -0.84
CA ASP A 146 25.82 4.58 -0.93
C ASP A 146 26.12 4.99 -2.39
N ASN A 147 25.79 4.14 -3.35
CA ASN A 147 25.94 4.43 -4.79
C ASN A 147 24.73 5.12 -5.41
N GLY A 148 23.76 5.58 -4.58
CA GLY A 148 22.65 6.43 -4.99
C GLY A 148 21.41 5.70 -5.48
N TYR A 149 21.30 4.37 -5.32
CA TYR A 149 20.06 3.65 -5.61
C TYR A 149 19.07 3.74 -4.45
N ILE A 150 17.80 3.80 -4.80
CA ILE A 150 16.68 3.68 -3.89
C ILE A 150 15.86 2.46 -4.33
N SER A 151 15.76 1.48 -3.45
CA SER A 151 14.91 0.29 -3.64
C SER A 151 13.78 0.31 -2.64
N ALA A 152 12.55 0.22 -3.10
CA ALA A 152 11.37 0.17 -2.25
C ALA A 152 10.17 -0.36 -3.03
N ARG A 153 9.15 -0.81 -2.31
CA ARG A 153 7.79 -0.91 -2.88
C ARG A 153 7.20 0.48 -3.01
N HIS A 154 6.26 0.65 -3.92
CA HIS A 154 5.44 1.86 -4.06
C HIS A 154 6.21 3.12 -4.50
N LEU A 155 7.32 2.95 -5.22
CA LEU A 155 8.00 4.06 -5.89
C LEU A 155 7.12 4.69 -6.98
N ASP A 156 6.21 3.92 -7.55
CA ASP A 156 5.12 4.40 -8.41
C ASP A 156 3.93 4.89 -7.53
N ASN A 157 3.61 6.24 -7.43
CA ASN A 157 4.44 7.24 -8.08
C ASN A 157 5.02 8.24 -7.06
N LYS A 158 5.39 7.75 -5.86
CA LYS A 158 6.02 8.60 -4.83
C LYS A 158 7.36 9.18 -5.28
N ALA A 159 8.08 8.48 -6.16
CA ALA A 159 9.31 8.99 -6.74
C ALA A 159 9.03 10.22 -7.63
N GLY A 160 7.98 10.18 -8.44
CA GLY A 160 7.54 11.33 -9.23
C GLY A 160 7.11 12.50 -8.37
N ALA A 161 6.36 12.24 -7.29
CA ALA A 161 5.96 13.28 -6.34
C ALA A 161 7.17 13.94 -5.66
N ALA A 162 8.15 13.16 -5.24
CA ALA A 162 9.39 13.66 -4.65
C ALA A 162 10.19 14.51 -5.64
N ALA A 163 10.29 14.07 -6.91
CA ALA A 163 10.95 14.83 -7.97
C ALA A 163 10.25 16.17 -8.24
N MET A 164 8.91 16.18 -8.28
CA MET A 164 8.12 17.41 -8.43
C MET A 164 8.37 18.39 -7.28
N LEU A 165 8.27 17.93 -6.03
CA LEU A 165 8.51 18.76 -4.85
C LEU A 165 9.95 19.31 -4.81
N THR A 166 10.91 18.52 -5.26
CA THR A 166 12.30 18.97 -5.37
C THR A 166 12.45 20.03 -6.45
N ALA A 167 11.83 19.84 -7.62
CA ALA A 167 11.90 20.81 -8.72
C ALA A 167 11.24 22.15 -8.40
N ILE A 168 10.23 22.18 -7.55
CA ILE A 168 9.59 23.43 -7.09
C ILE A 168 10.55 24.29 -6.24
N LYS A 169 11.49 23.64 -5.57
CA LYS A 169 12.44 24.32 -4.68
C LYS A 169 13.52 25.11 -5.45
N TYR A 170 13.78 24.75 -6.69
CA TYR A 170 14.83 25.35 -7.54
C TYR A 170 14.23 26.10 -8.71
#